data_b71ad4528642b2c53eb0ed90a6e255ef
#
_entry.id   b71ad4528642b2c53eb0ed90a6e255ef
#
_cell.length_a   1.000
_cell.length_b   1.000
_cell.length_c   1.000
_cell.angle_alpha   90.00
_cell.angle_beta   90.00
_cell.angle_gamma   90.00
#
_symmetry.space_group_name_H-M   'P 1'
#
loop_
_entity.id
_entity.type
_entity.pdbx_description
1 polymer ?
#
loop_
_entity_poly.entity_id
_entity_poly.type
_entity_poly.pdbx_seq_one_letter_code
_entity_poly.pdbx_strand_id
1 'polypeptide(L)'
;MKRTDALLLGAAMVCGAGFLVSLDRLWPVADLPTSTDARALEGMALEHQSAVGQDLGGWSEESQLVVDEPALSWLERTRSRRETQDLLSELPVYLHEIQFKKAGNPGAVTFWIHPSQGLVGWNRATEDDEPGARLDSTSARLAVLAAVRAHIGQDLSGWELRRREVRHLDSRDDQTFVFQRAAAPGSDVEEQMTVWLAGASVREVRPSVVVPPAWIRQGRRRQFLEQFVQAMAFTIFASMGVAAFLYKLVSVRRGLVGFKIPAIGAGLVVFCLGASRFLREPRLFELWDPLGPRWMSAARTLLQGAIGDLLPALMVFCFVAASDALDQEAPRHRGIALRNFLRLRWNSVGVGHASLRGFLLGWVAGGVLALATWGMSRVPGALVELQPRGFFFYGLNSSHPTLLLALFFFQISLVEELGYRHFAGNAILRLGLGRWAAACLPALVYGAVHCGESFLPPADPWWARIVPITLVGILWGWAFIRWDALTVVLSHWACDLFLFNRTRILSDDPWTRLSAVGCIAIPLLPAAVAIAWRAWERLRKRPDPEPWGEDSDLAGFDPGTEPVLATTPGPDDPTEESRA
;
A
#
# COMPACT_ATOMS: atom_id res chain seq x y z
N MET A 1 -9.39 -5.39 -33.85
CA MET A 1 -8.39 -4.82 -32.91
C MET A 1 -7.53 -3.84 -33.68
N LYS A 2 -7.36 -2.59 -33.18
CA LYS A 2 -6.47 -1.62 -33.83
C LYS A 2 -5.01 -2.10 -33.68
N ARG A 3 -4.12 -1.76 -34.64
CA ARG A 3 -2.69 -2.15 -34.59
C ARG A 3 -2.02 -1.81 -33.26
N THR A 4 -2.41 -0.68 -32.66
CA THR A 4 -1.92 -0.24 -31.33
C THR A 4 -2.34 -1.17 -30.20
N ASP A 5 -3.56 -1.74 -30.24
CA ASP A 5 -4.06 -2.64 -29.20
C ASP A 5 -3.40 -4.03 -29.31
N ALA A 6 -3.06 -4.47 -30.53
CA ALA A 6 -2.28 -5.69 -30.76
C ALA A 6 -0.84 -5.57 -30.23
N LEU A 7 -0.20 -4.42 -30.48
CA LEU A 7 1.13 -4.15 -29.95
C LEU A 7 1.13 -4.08 -28.40
N LEU A 8 0.10 -3.48 -27.81
CA LEU A 8 -0.06 -3.43 -26.36
C LEU A 8 -0.23 -4.84 -25.77
N LEU A 9 -1.02 -5.71 -26.41
CA LEU A 9 -1.18 -7.09 -25.99
C LEU A 9 0.17 -7.85 -26.03
N GLY A 10 0.92 -7.72 -27.13
CA GLY A 10 2.25 -8.32 -27.24
C GLY A 10 3.21 -7.81 -26.17
N ALA A 11 3.25 -6.49 -25.94
CA ALA A 11 4.07 -5.89 -24.89
C ALA A 11 3.64 -6.38 -23.50
N ALA A 12 2.34 -6.48 -23.22
CA ALA A 12 1.83 -6.98 -21.95
C ALA A 12 2.23 -8.42 -21.67
N MET A 13 2.17 -9.30 -22.70
CA MET A 13 2.63 -10.69 -22.56
C MET A 13 4.12 -10.78 -22.26
N VAL A 14 4.95 -10.03 -22.99
CA VAL A 14 6.41 -10.04 -22.79
C VAL A 14 6.78 -9.45 -21.43
N CYS A 15 6.22 -8.29 -21.08
CA CYS A 15 6.48 -7.62 -19.79
C CYS A 15 5.94 -8.44 -18.61
N GLY A 16 4.76 -9.03 -18.74
CA GLY A 16 4.18 -9.89 -17.72
C GLY A 16 5.01 -11.15 -17.48
N ALA A 17 5.43 -11.83 -18.56
CA ALA A 17 6.34 -12.98 -18.46
C ALA A 17 7.69 -12.58 -17.84
N GLY A 18 8.26 -11.46 -18.29
CA GLY A 18 9.51 -10.93 -17.73
C GLY A 18 9.39 -10.58 -16.25
N PHE A 19 8.27 -9.99 -15.83
CA PHE A 19 7.97 -9.73 -14.43
C PHE A 19 7.90 -11.04 -13.62
N LEU A 20 7.12 -12.03 -14.07
CA LEU A 20 6.98 -13.31 -13.39
C LEU A 20 8.33 -14.03 -13.21
N VAL A 21 9.16 -14.07 -14.28
CA VAL A 21 10.49 -14.69 -14.22
C VAL A 21 11.48 -13.92 -13.34
N SER A 22 11.32 -12.61 -13.21
CA SER A 22 12.20 -11.79 -12.38
C SER A 22 11.83 -11.79 -10.89
N LEU A 23 10.66 -12.29 -10.53
CA LEU A 23 10.13 -12.24 -9.16
C LEU A 23 11.12 -12.81 -8.14
N ASP A 24 11.69 -13.98 -8.38
CA ASP A 24 12.62 -14.64 -7.44
C ASP A 24 13.92 -13.85 -7.24
N ARG A 25 14.26 -12.98 -8.20
CA ARG A 25 15.47 -12.14 -8.12
C ARG A 25 15.24 -10.82 -7.43
N LEU A 26 14.01 -10.32 -7.45
CA LEU A 26 13.61 -9.01 -6.90
C LEU A 26 12.95 -9.12 -5.53
N TRP A 27 12.71 -10.34 -5.07
CA TRP A 27 12.11 -10.66 -3.79
C TRP A 27 13.02 -11.58 -2.97
N PRO A 28 13.85 -11.07 -2.07
CA PRO A 28 14.79 -11.89 -1.28
C PRO A 28 14.07 -12.87 -0.34
N VAL A 29 12.84 -12.57 0.06
CA VAL A 29 12.06 -13.34 1.05
C VAL A 29 10.99 -14.23 0.41
N ALA A 30 11.07 -14.50 -0.89
CA ALA A 30 10.06 -15.27 -1.63
C ALA A 30 9.74 -16.64 -1.03
N ASP A 31 10.69 -17.24 -0.35
CA ASP A 31 10.61 -18.61 0.13
C ASP A 31 10.17 -18.74 1.60
N LEU A 32 9.94 -17.63 2.32
CA LEU A 32 9.40 -17.71 3.67
C LEU A 32 7.89 -17.92 3.65
N PRO A 33 7.34 -18.85 4.44
CA PRO A 33 5.90 -19.12 4.54
C PRO A 33 5.19 -18.00 5.31
N THR A 34 5.25 -16.76 4.79
CA THR A 34 4.60 -15.58 5.38
C THR A 34 3.11 -15.50 5.04
N SER A 35 2.57 -16.47 4.31
CA SER A 35 1.19 -16.52 3.83
C SER A 35 0.22 -17.21 4.78
N THR A 36 0.64 -17.55 6.00
CA THR A 36 -0.21 -18.17 7.02
C THR A 36 -1.35 -17.22 7.38
N ASP A 37 -2.60 -17.71 7.33
CA ASP A 37 -3.77 -16.89 7.65
C ASP A 37 -3.91 -16.65 9.16
N ALA A 38 -4.71 -15.64 9.53
CA ALA A 38 -4.90 -15.25 10.93
C ALA A 38 -5.46 -16.38 11.81
N ARG A 39 -6.36 -17.23 11.28
CA ARG A 39 -6.97 -18.33 12.05
C ARG A 39 -5.97 -19.45 12.34
N ALA A 40 -5.12 -19.79 11.37
CA ALA A 40 -4.07 -20.76 11.59
C ALA A 40 -3.07 -20.26 12.64
N LEU A 41 -2.73 -18.96 12.61
CA LEU A 41 -1.87 -18.32 13.61
C LEU A 41 -2.51 -18.32 15.00
N GLU A 42 -3.82 -18.02 15.10
CA GLU A 42 -4.58 -18.12 16.35
C GLU A 42 -4.48 -19.52 16.94
N GLY A 43 -4.74 -20.56 16.12
CA GLY A 43 -4.62 -21.94 16.53
C GLY A 43 -3.24 -22.27 17.10
N MET A 44 -2.19 -21.89 16.38
CA MET A 44 -0.80 -22.07 16.82
C MET A 44 -0.50 -21.36 18.15
N ALA A 45 -1.00 -20.13 18.35
CA ALA A 45 -0.80 -19.40 19.59
C ALA A 45 -1.55 -20.04 20.77
N LEU A 46 -2.77 -20.52 20.57
CA LEU A 46 -3.55 -21.20 21.61
C LEU A 46 -2.92 -22.53 22.06
N GLU A 47 -2.23 -23.26 21.20
CA GLU A 47 -1.47 -24.46 21.58
C GLU A 47 -0.38 -24.12 22.63
N HIS A 48 0.11 -22.89 22.65
CA HIS A 48 1.17 -22.43 23.56
C HIS A 48 0.67 -21.62 24.78
N GLN A 49 -0.66 -21.56 25.04
CA GLN A 49 -1.23 -20.78 26.15
C GLN A 49 -0.64 -21.18 27.54
N SER A 50 -0.15 -22.42 27.67
CA SER A 50 0.49 -22.89 28.91
C SER A 50 1.77 -22.10 29.24
N ALA A 51 2.47 -21.52 28.23
CA ALA A 51 3.67 -20.72 28.45
C ALA A 51 3.38 -19.45 29.26
N VAL A 52 2.18 -18.89 29.13
CA VAL A 52 1.74 -17.69 29.87
C VAL A 52 0.97 -18.04 31.13
N GLY A 53 0.64 -19.33 31.35
CA GLY A 53 -0.11 -19.80 32.52
C GLY A 53 -1.52 -19.22 32.62
N GLN A 54 -2.15 -18.94 31.48
CA GLN A 54 -3.45 -18.28 31.41
C GLN A 54 -4.32 -18.92 30.32
N ASP A 55 -5.59 -19.18 30.65
CA ASP A 55 -6.60 -19.59 29.67
C ASP A 55 -7.00 -18.38 28.81
N LEU A 56 -6.77 -18.49 27.50
CA LEU A 56 -7.06 -17.48 26.51
C LEU A 56 -8.42 -17.66 25.83
N GLY A 57 -9.21 -18.65 26.25
CA GLY A 57 -10.56 -18.86 25.75
C GLY A 57 -11.43 -17.63 25.90
N GLY A 58 -12.03 -17.18 24.80
CA GLY A 58 -12.89 -15.98 24.75
C GLY A 58 -12.14 -14.64 24.80
N TRP A 59 -10.81 -14.64 24.70
CA TRP A 59 -10.04 -13.41 24.46
C TRP A 59 -10.20 -13.00 22.99
N SER A 60 -10.07 -11.71 22.72
CA SER A 60 -10.01 -11.18 21.36
C SER A 60 -8.57 -11.22 20.88
N GLU A 61 -8.37 -11.74 19.69
CA GLU A 61 -7.08 -11.87 19.05
C GLU A 61 -6.84 -10.78 18.00
N GLU A 62 -5.58 -10.46 17.80
CA GLU A 62 -5.08 -9.65 16.71
C GLU A 62 -3.77 -10.23 16.23
N SER A 63 -3.59 -10.38 14.92
CA SER A 63 -2.36 -10.91 14.34
C SER A 63 -1.77 -9.94 13.32
N GLN A 64 -0.44 -9.82 13.33
CA GLN A 64 0.32 -9.03 12.34
C GLN A 64 1.66 -9.70 12.05
N LEU A 65 2.20 -9.45 10.85
CA LEU A 65 3.59 -9.78 10.53
C LEU A 65 4.48 -8.59 10.91
N VAL A 66 5.38 -8.82 11.82
CA VAL A 66 6.39 -7.84 12.27
C VAL A 66 7.72 -8.18 11.62
N VAL A 67 8.42 -7.15 11.16
CA VAL A 67 9.75 -7.28 10.54
C VAL A 67 10.74 -6.43 11.32
N ASP A 68 11.87 -7.02 11.69
CA ASP A 68 13.01 -6.25 12.21
C ASP A 68 13.75 -5.60 11.03
N GLU A 69 13.27 -4.40 10.65
CA GLU A 69 13.78 -3.64 9.50
C GLU A 69 15.28 -3.34 9.58
N PRO A 70 15.86 -2.93 10.74
CA PRO A 70 17.29 -2.75 10.88
C PRO A 70 18.09 -4.04 10.63
N ALA A 71 17.62 -5.16 11.17
CA ALA A 71 18.27 -6.46 11.00
C ALA A 71 18.20 -6.93 9.55
N LEU A 72 17.02 -6.89 8.94
CA LEU A 72 16.81 -7.27 7.55
C LEU A 72 17.69 -6.45 6.61
N SER A 73 17.62 -5.12 6.72
CA SER A 73 18.43 -4.20 5.90
C SER A 73 19.95 -4.42 6.10
N TRP A 74 20.38 -4.78 7.30
CA TRP A 74 21.77 -5.09 7.57
C TRP A 74 22.20 -6.40 6.91
N LEU A 75 21.42 -7.46 7.05
CA LEU A 75 21.70 -8.77 6.44
C LEU A 75 21.75 -8.68 4.91
N GLU A 76 20.75 -8.07 4.30
CA GLU A 76 20.65 -7.92 2.83
C GLU A 76 21.82 -7.15 2.21
N ARG A 77 22.46 -6.29 2.98
CA ARG A 77 23.59 -5.50 2.50
C ARG A 77 24.95 -6.07 2.75
N THR A 78 25.06 -6.86 3.80
CA THR A 78 26.38 -7.39 4.23
C THR A 78 26.57 -8.83 3.80
N ARG A 79 25.52 -9.49 3.29
CA ARG A 79 25.51 -10.90 2.90
C ARG A 79 25.09 -11.10 1.45
N SER A 80 25.47 -12.23 0.89
CA SER A 80 24.90 -12.69 -0.36
C SER A 80 23.41 -13.01 -0.19
N ARG A 81 22.65 -12.96 -1.28
CA ARG A 81 21.22 -13.29 -1.25
C ARG A 81 20.93 -14.65 -0.64
N ARG A 82 21.71 -15.67 -0.98
CA ARG A 82 21.53 -17.04 -0.47
C ARG A 82 21.79 -17.10 1.04
N GLU A 83 22.89 -16.51 1.50
CA GLU A 83 23.19 -16.44 2.93
C GLU A 83 22.10 -15.69 3.70
N THR A 84 21.56 -14.59 3.12
CA THR A 84 20.45 -13.86 3.73
C THR A 84 19.21 -14.75 3.84
N GLN A 85 18.84 -15.48 2.79
CA GLN A 85 17.69 -16.39 2.81
C GLN A 85 17.88 -17.51 3.86
N ASP A 86 19.05 -18.12 3.90
CA ASP A 86 19.38 -19.16 4.89
C ASP A 86 19.24 -18.59 6.33
N LEU A 87 19.80 -17.41 6.59
CA LEU A 87 19.71 -16.73 7.89
C LEU A 87 18.27 -16.31 8.25
N LEU A 88 17.48 -15.84 7.29
CA LEU A 88 16.10 -15.44 7.53
C LEU A 88 15.19 -16.62 7.90
N SER A 89 15.56 -17.85 7.52
CA SER A 89 14.84 -19.06 7.94
C SER A 89 15.14 -19.47 9.39
N GLU A 90 16.20 -18.93 9.97
CA GLU A 90 16.67 -19.28 11.32
C GLU A 90 16.56 -18.12 12.32
N LEU A 91 16.64 -16.86 11.84
CA LEU A 91 16.68 -15.69 12.70
C LEU A 91 15.30 -15.04 12.88
N PRO A 92 15.02 -14.44 14.04
CA PRO A 92 13.74 -13.82 14.36
C PRO A 92 13.57 -12.44 13.69
N VAL A 93 13.83 -12.37 12.38
CA VAL A 93 13.68 -11.13 11.57
C VAL A 93 12.25 -10.94 11.11
N TYR A 94 11.56 -12.04 10.77
CA TYR A 94 10.15 -12.06 10.42
C TYR A 94 9.38 -12.85 11.46
N LEU A 95 8.46 -12.19 12.15
CA LEU A 95 7.64 -12.82 13.19
C LEU A 95 6.17 -12.52 12.97
N HIS A 96 5.33 -13.53 13.08
CA HIS A 96 3.92 -13.33 13.30
C HIS A 96 3.72 -12.98 14.78
N GLU A 97 3.25 -11.77 15.03
CA GLU A 97 2.86 -11.31 16.35
C GLU A 97 1.36 -11.50 16.52
N ILE A 98 0.98 -12.31 17.51
CA ILE A 98 -0.42 -12.57 17.84
C ILE A 98 -0.66 -12.04 19.25
N GLN A 99 -1.55 -11.04 19.35
CA GLN A 99 -1.89 -10.38 20.59
C GLN A 99 -3.31 -10.76 21.03
N PHE A 100 -3.45 -11.20 22.27
CA PHE A 100 -4.72 -11.49 22.91
C PHE A 100 -5.06 -10.40 23.92
N LYS A 101 -6.30 -9.92 23.90
CA LYS A 101 -6.86 -8.92 24.82
C LYS A 101 -8.23 -9.37 25.32
N LYS A 102 -8.54 -9.07 26.59
CA LYS A 102 -9.85 -9.39 27.19
C LYS A 102 -10.44 -8.15 27.86
N ALA A 103 -11.75 -7.93 27.62
CA ALA A 103 -12.46 -6.83 28.25
C ALA A 103 -12.37 -6.94 29.79
N GLY A 104 -12.06 -5.80 30.43
CA GLY A 104 -11.88 -5.70 31.88
C GLY A 104 -10.56 -6.25 32.41
N ASN A 105 -9.64 -6.69 31.53
CA ASN A 105 -8.30 -7.11 31.92
C ASN A 105 -7.27 -6.17 31.24
N PRO A 106 -6.50 -5.37 32.01
CA PRO A 106 -5.51 -4.47 31.43
C PRO A 106 -4.31 -5.19 30.80
N GLY A 107 -4.09 -6.46 31.19
CA GLY A 107 -3.00 -7.27 30.67
C GLY A 107 -3.29 -7.78 29.26
N ALA A 108 -2.33 -7.63 28.35
CA ALA A 108 -2.32 -8.29 27.04
C ALA A 108 -1.35 -9.47 27.08
N VAL A 109 -1.64 -10.48 26.25
CA VAL A 109 -0.73 -11.61 26.01
C VAL A 109 -0.32 -11.56 24.56
N THR A 110 0.99 -11.63 24.28
CA THR A 110 1.53 -11.61 22.93
C THR A 110 2.37 -12.84 22.71
N PHE A 111 2.19 -13.49 21.56
CA PHE A 111 3.07 -14.57 21.09
C PHE A 111 3.81 -14.12 19.83
N TRP A 112 5.07 -14.49 19.72
CA TRP A 112 5.87 -14.34 18.52
C TRP A 112 6.14 -15.70 17.90
N ILE A 113 5.59 -15.91 16.71
CA ILE A 113 5.69 -17.16 15.96
C ILE A 113 6.57 -16.91 14.74
N HIS A 114 7.67 -17.62 14.65
CA HIS A 114 8.52 -17.62 13.46
C HIS A 114 7.91 -18.50 12.37
N PRO A 115 7.89 -18.06 11.09
CA PRO A 115 7.24 -18.83 10.00
C PRO A 115 7.73 -20.28 9.85
N SER A 116 8.99 -20.57 10.18
CA SER A 116 9.59 -21.90 10.03
C SER A 116 9.81 -22.64 11.36
N GLN A 117 9.92 -21.93 12.50
CA GLN A 117 10.33 -22.54 13.79
C GLN A 117 9.18 -22.67 14.78
N GLY A 118 8.02 -22.10 14.49
CA GLY A 118 6.91 -22.02 15.44
C GLY A 118 7.12 -20.96 16.51
N LEU A 119 6.70 -21.23 17.76
CA LEU A 119 6.82 -20.27 18.86
C LEU A 119 8.29 -19.99 19.19
N VAL A 120 8.67 -18.71 19.13
CA VAL A 120 10.02 -18.24 19.49
C VAL A 120 10.03 -17.27 20.66
N GLY A 121 8.86 -16.79 21.09
CA GLY A 121 8.75 -15.89 22.21
C GLY A 121 7.32 -15.59 22.62
N TRP A 122 7.17 -15.01 23.81
CA TRP A 122 5.90 -14.53 24.33
C TRP A 122 6.10 -13.36 25.26
N ASN A 123 5.02 -12.62 25.50
CA ASN A 123 4.93 -11.61 26.54
C ASN A 123 3.57 -11.73 27.24
N ARG A 124 3.56 -11.60 28.55
CA ARG A 124 2.37 -11.38 29.37
C ARG A 124 2.56 -10.10 30.16
N ALA A 125 1.78 -9.10 29.86
CA ALA A 125 1.76 -7.86 30.64
C ALA A 125 1.49 -8.15 32.12
N THR A 126 2.24 -7.50 33.00
CA THR A 126 2.21 -7.72 34.45
C THR A 126 2.24 -6.36 35.14
N GLU A 127 1.35 -6.15 36.09
CA GLU A 127 1.31 -4.88 36.87
C GLU A 127 2.43 -4.85 37.93
N ASP A 128 2.93 -3.67 38.26
CA ASP A 128 4.04 -3.50 39.21
C ASP A 128 3.67 -3.92 40.64
N ASP A 129 2.39 -3.88 41.02
CA ASP A 129 1.86 -4.28 42.32
C ASP A 129 1.52 -5.77 42.44
N GLU A 130 1.55 -6.55 41.30
CA GLU A 130 1.34 -8.00 41.35
C GLU A 130 2.41 -8.64 42.28
N PRO A 131 1.98 -9.42 43.31
CA PRO A 131 2.92 -9.98 44.28
C PRO A 131 3.77 -11.10 43.63
N GLY A 132 5.03 -11.23 44.07
CA GLY A 132 5.94 -12.23 43.59
C GLY A 132 7.12 -12.52 44.50
N ALA A 133 7.87 -13.55 44.18
CA ALA A 133 9.05 -13.94 44.95
C ALA A 133 10.24 -12.99 44.71
N ARG A 134 11.18 -12.98 45.63
CA ARG A 134 12.50 -12.34 45.50
C ARG A 134 13.54 -13.43 45.32
N LEU A 135 13.85 -13.78 44.10
CA LEU A 135 14.81 -14.87 43.79
C LEU A 135 16.23 -14.33 43.75
N ASP A 136 17.15 -15.10 44.32
CA ASP A 136 18.59 -14.90 44.08
C ASP A 136 18.97 -15.14 42.61
N SER A 137 20.19 -14.75 42.24
CA SER A 137 20.60 -14.79 40.85
C SER A 137 20.66 -16.21 40.27
N THR A 138 20.98 -17.19 41.06
CA THR A 138 21.12 -18.59 40.62
C THR A 138 19.73 -19.20 40.40
N SER A 139 18.85 -19.06 41.38
CA SER A 139 17.45 -19.52 41.29
C SER A 139 16.69 -18.85 40.14
N ALA A 140 16.86 -17.54 39.96
CA ALA A 140 16.26 -16.80 38.86
C ALA A 140 16.78 -17.32 37.49
N ARG A 141 18.08 -17.52 37.34
CA ARG A 141 18.67 -18.07 36.12
C ARG A 141 18.15 -19.48 35.81
N LEU A 142 18.05 -20.33 36.79
CA LEU A 142 17.50 -21.69 36.62
C LEU A 142 16.03 -21.65 36.18
N ALA A 143 15.22 -20.77 36.77
CA ALA A 143 13.82 -20.57 36.35
C ALA A 143 13.71 -20.14 34.87
N VAL A 144 14.58 -19.21 34.43
CA VAL A 144 14.64 -18.75 33.04
C VAL A 144 14.99 -19.89 32.09
N LEU A 145 16.08 -20.65 32.40
CA LEU A 145 16.52 -21.76 31.55
C LEU A 145 15.46 -22.86 31.44
N ALA A 146 14.80 -23.17 32.54
CA ALA A 146 13.72 -24.16 32.58
C ALA A 146 12.52 -23.74 31.76
N ALA A 147 12.05 -22.46 31.86
CA ALA A 147 10.90 -21.96 31.14
C ALA A 147 11.14 -21.90 29.62
N VAL A 148 12.30 -21.38 29.18
CA VAL A 148 12.63 -21.30 27.75
C VAL A 148 12.72 -22.69 27.14
N ARG A 149 13.36 -23.64 27.83
CA ARG A 149 13.44 -25.02 27.38
C ARG A 149 12.06 -25.70 27.31
N ALA A 150 11.22 -25.48 28.30
CA ALA A 150 9.89 -26.11 28.36
C ALA A 150 8.93 -25.61 27.29
N HIS A 151 8.95 -24.33 26.95
CA HIS A 151 7.93 -23.69 26.09
C HIS A 151 8.41 -23.41 24.67
N ILE A 152 9.71 -23.11 24.46
CA ILE A 152 10.27 -22.85 23.13
C ILE A 152 11.08 -24.05 22.63
N GLY A 153 11.51 -24.94 23.53
CA GLY A 153 12.39 -26.08 23.19
C GLY A 153 13.86 -25.68 23.01
N GLN A 154 14.22 -24.42 23.24
CA GLN A 154 15.61 -23.95 23.11
C GLN A 154 16.39 -24.17 24.40
N ASP A 155 17.63 -24.69 24.26
CA ASP A 155 18.58 -24.79 25.36
C ASP A 155 19.52 -23.59 25.37
N LEU A 156 19.36 -22.72 26.35
CA LEU A 156 20.20 -21.53 26.53
C LEU A 156 21.55 -21.86 27.24
N SER A 157 21.88 -23.12 27.54
CA SER A 157 23.14 -23.49 28.22
C SER A 157 24.38 -23.08 27.40
N GLY A 158 24.26 -23.11 26.06
CA GLY A 158 25.32 -22.69 25.14
C GLY A 158 25.31 -21.17 24.80
N TRP A 159 24.40 -20.42 25.39
CA TRP A 159 24.33 -18.98 25.17
C TRP A 159 25.15 -18.22 26.22
N GLU A 160 25.82 -17.14 25.79
CA GLU A 160 26.55 -16.27 26.70
C GLU A 160 25.58 -15.26 27.37
N LEU A 161 25.59 -15.20 28.70
CA LEU A 161 24.88 -14.21 29.46
C LEU A 161 25.62 -12.85 29.37
N ARG A 162 25.12 -11.92 28.58
CA ARG A 162 25.72 -10.59 28.36
C ARG A 162 25.32 -9.56 29.42
N ARG A 163 24.09 -9.62 29.88
CA ARG A 163 23.56 -8.63 30.83
C ARG A 163 22.53 -9.25 31.74
N ARG A 164 22.56 -8.83 33.00
CA ARG A 164 21.51 -9.06 33.99
C ARG A 164 21.20 -7.75 34.67
N GLU A 165 19.93 -7.43 34.78
CA GLU A 165 19.42 -6.27 35.50
C GLU A 165 18.41 -6.74 36.54
N VAL A 166 18.36 -6.05 37.69
CA VAL A 166 17.38 -6.30 38.76
C VAL A 166 16.66 -5.01 39.04
N ARG A 167 15.34 -5.05 39.00
CA ARG A 167 14.46 -3.96 39.43
C ARG A 167 13.74 -4.40 40.70
N HIS A 168 14.01 -3.72 41.78
CA HIS A 168 13.34 -3.95 43.07
C HIS A 168 12.01 -3.22 43.11
N LEU A 169 10.92 -3.96 43.26
CA LEU A 169 9.57 -3.43 43.49
C LEU A 169 9.17 -3.72 44.95
N ASP A 170 8.15 -3.02 45.43
CA ASP A 170 7.64 -3.25 46.79
C ASP A 170 7.09 -4.69 46.95
N SER A 171 6.42 -5.19 45.89
CA SER A 171 5.75 -6.49 45.87
C SER A 171 6.67 -7.67 45.46
N ARG A 172 7.79 -7.43 44.74
CA ARG A 172 8.67 -8.46 44.19
C ARG A 172 9.98 -7.89 43.62
N ASP A 173 10.88 -8.76 43.21
CA ASP A 173 12.02 -8.39 42.37
C ASP A 173 11.78 -8.85 40.91
N ASP A 174 11.95 -7.91 39.97
CA ASP A 174 11.95 -8.21 38.56
C ASP A 174 13.39 -8.32 38.05
N GLN A 175 13.65 -9.32 37.21
CA GLN A 175 14.99 -9.57 36.67
C GLN A 175 14.95 -9.72 35.16
N THR A 176 15.84 -9.02 34.47
CA THR A 176 16.01 -9.14 33.01
C THR A 176 17.34 -9.83 32.69
N PHE A 177 17.29 -10.86 31.92
CA PHE A 177 18.46 -11.60 31.43
C PHE A 177 18.57 -11.40 29.91
N VAL A 178 19.78 -11.07 29.44
CA VAL A 178 20.08 -10.94 28.02
C VAL A 178 21.15 -11.98 27.65
N PHE A 179 20.73 -12.92 26.86
CA PHE A 179 21.61 -13.98 26.34
C PHE A 179 21.93 -13.70 24.87
N GLN A 180 23.13 -14.04 24.46
CA GLN A 180 23.58 -13.93 23.07
C GLN A 180 24.32 -15.17 22.62
N ARG A 181 24.20 -15.49 21.31
CA ARG A 181 25.00 -16.51 20.63
C ARG A 181 25.26 -16.10 19.18
N ALA A 182 26.31 -16.67 18.57
CA ALA A 182 26.46 -16.61 17.13
C ALA A 182 25.30 -17.37 16.43
N ALA A 183 24.72 -16.82 15.39
CA ALA A 183 23.62 -17.44 14.64
C ALA A 183 24.03 -18.79 14.02
N ALA A 184 25.29 -18.88 13.57
CA ALA A 184 25.92 -20.12 13.11
C ALA A 184 27.39 -20.16 13.54
N PRO A 185 28.02 -21.34 13.61
CA PRO A 185 29.45 -21.46 13.94
C PRO A 185 30.30 -20.58 12.99
N GLY A 186 31.05 -19.64 13.57
CA GLY A 186 31.89 -18.71 12.82
C GLY A 186 31.17 -17.54 12.18
N SER A 187 29.86 -17.39 12.38
CA SER A 187 29.08 -16.22 11.95
C SER A 187 29.38 -15.01 12.84
N ASP A 188 29.48 -13.84 12.22
CA ASP A 188 29.51 -12.56 12.92
C ASP A 188 28.10 -12.00 13.18
N VAL A 189 27.04 -12.73 12.78
CA VAL A 189 25.66 -12.44 13.11
C VAL A 189 25.36 -13.05 14.48
N GLU A 190 24.94 -12.23 15.41
CA GLU A 190 24.55 -12.66 16.76
C GLU A 190 23.04 -12.59 16.93
N GLU A 191 22.50 -13.67 17.47
CA GLU A 191 21.12 -13.74 17.96
C GLU A 191 21.09 -13.36 19.44
N GLN A 192 20.09 -12.65 19.86
CA GLN A 192 19.87 -12.24 21.23
C GLN A 192 18.50 -12.73 21.73
N MET A 193 18.48 -13.21 22.97
CA MET A 193 17.25 -13.54 23.67
C MET A 193 17.18 -12.74 24.96
N THR A 194 16.16 -11.90 25.07
CA THR A 194 15.87 -11.16 26.30
C THR A 194 14.77 -11.89 27.04
N VAL A 195 15.02 -12.21 28.31
CA VAL A 195 14.05 -12.89 29.17
C VAL A 195 13.79 -12.04 30.39
N TRP A 196 12.52 -11.70 30.61
CA TRP A 196 12.06 -10.96 31.77
C TRP A 196 11.34 -11.89 32.75
N LEU A 197 11.81 -11.87 33.97
CA LEU A 197 11.28 -12.63 35.10
C LEU A 197 10.63 -11.65 36.08
N ALA A 198 9.34 -11.78 36.35
CA ALA A 198 8.63 -11.07 37.39
C ALA A 198 8.44 -11.98 38.60
N GLY A 199 9.16 -11.73 39.67
CA GLY A 199 9.24 -12.63 40.83
C GLY A 199 9.83 -13.98 40.43
N ALA A 200 9.02 -15.05 40.46
CA ALA A 200 9.42 -16.39 40.05
C ALA A 200 8.89 -16.81 38.68
N SER A 201 8.10 -15.97 38.02
CA SER A 201 7.44 -16.28 36.76
C SER A 201 8.10 -15.60 35.58
N VAL A 202 8.47 -16.35 34.53
CA VAL A 202 8.91 -15.77 33.26
C VAL A 202 7.70 -15.13 32.58
N ARG A 203 7.79 -13.84 32.32
CA ARG A 203 6.70 -13.02 31.74
C ARG A 203 6.95 -12.65 30.29
N GLU A 204 8.21 -12.56 29.91
CA GLU A 204 8.59 -12.28 28.53
C GLU A 204 9.79 -13.12 28.10
N VAL A 205 9.71 -13.65 26.91
CA VAL A 205 10.84 -14.18 26.17
C VAL A 205 10.81 -13.55 24.79
N ARG A 206 11.80 -12.73 24.48
CA ARG A 206 11.85 -11.97 23.24
C ARG A 206 13.12 -12.22 22.48
N PRO A 207 13.06 -12.91 21.33
CA PRO A 207 14.19 -13.06 20.44
C PRO A 207 14.41 -11.79 19.62
N SER A 208 15.65 -11.51 19.22
CA SER A 208 16.05 -10.41 18.35
C SER A 208 17.40 -10.70 17.70
N VAL A 209 17.76 -9.91 16.69
CA VAL A 209 19.09 -9.95 16.05
C VAL A 209 19.91 -8.77 16.55
N VAL A 210 21.19 -8.99 16.84
CA VAL A 210 22.10 -7.93 17.25
C VAL A 210 22.61 -7.19 16.02
N VAL A 211 22.11 -5.97 15.84
CA VAL A 211 22.52 -5.10 14.73
C VAL A 211 23.62 -4.14 15.19
N PRO A 212 24.73 -4.00 14.46
CA PRO A 212 25.79 -3.08 14.83
C PRO A 212 25.29 -1.65 15.04
N PRO A 213 25.63 -0.97 16.15
CA PRO A 213 25.15 0.39 16.43
C PRO A 213 25.51 1.42 15.35
N ALA A 214 26.64 1.20 14.66
CA ALA A 214 27.03 2.04 13.52
C ALA A 214 26.03 1.97 12.38
N TRP A 215 25.49 0.77 12.10
CA TRP A 215 24.46 0.55 11.07
C TRP A 215 23.17 1.29 11.41
N ILE A 216 22.70 1.18 12.66
CA ILE A 216 21.49 1.87 13.14
C ILE A 216 21.64 3.39 13.00
N ARG A 217 22.82 3.96 13.37
CA ARG A 217 23.06 5.41 13.22
C ARG A 217 23.06 5.84 11.76
N GLN A 218 23.67 5.04 10.88
CA GLN A 218 23.69 5.32 9.44
C GLN A 218 22.28 5.24 8.84
N GLY A 219 21.48 4.25 9.25
CA GLY A 219 20.07 4.09 8.86
C GLY A 219 19.22 5.31 9.18
N ARG A 220 19.34 5.86 10.41
CA ARG A 220 18.60 7.07 10.81
C ARG A 220 18.93 8.30 9.93
N ARG A 221 20.20 8.48 9.54
CA ARG A 221 20.58 9.60 8.67
C ARG A 221 19.99 9.45 7.26
N ARG A 222 19.97 8.23 6.73
CA ARG A 222 19.34 7.95 5.42
C ARG A 222 17.84 8.21 5.47
N GLN A 223 17.18 7.67 6.46
CA GLN A 223 15.74 7.82 6.69
C GLN A 223 15.33 9.29 6.78
N PHE A 224 16.15 10.15 7.39
CA PHE A 224 15.91 11.58 7.42
C PHE A 224 15.88 12.21 6.01
N LEU A 225 16.84 11.86 5.13
CA LEU A 225 16.86 12.38 3.76
C LEU A 225 15.68 11.86 2.93
N GLU A 226 15.35 10.58 3.07
CA GLU A 226 14.18 9.97 2.43
C GLU A 226 12.89 10.67 2.83
N GLN A 227 12.67 10.82 4.13
CA GLN A 227 11.48 11.50 4.66
C GLN A 227 11.42 12.97 4.25
N PHE A 228 12.57 13.67 4.19
CA PHE A 228 12.61 15.05 3.75
C PHE A 228 12.18 15.19 2.28
N VAL A 229 12.73 14.37 1.37
CA VAL A 229 12.37 14.41 -0.05
C VAL A 229 10.91 14.00 -0.24
N GLN A 230 10.45 12.98 0.47
CA GLN A 230 9.06 12.55 0.44
C GLN A 230 8.12 13.66 0.93
N ALA A 231 8.44 14.33 2.04
CA ALA A 231 7.64 15.43 2.56
C ALA A 231 7.57 16.61 1.57
N MET A 232 8.68 16.95 0.92
CA MET A 232 8.67 17.95 -0.16
C MET A 232 7.76 17.54 -1.32
N ALA A 233 7.84 16.31 -1.77
CA ALA A 233 7.01 15.80 -2.86
C ALA A 233 5.52 15.76 -2.49
N PHE A 234 5.18 15.37 -1.26
CA PHE A 234 3.81 15.48 -0.73
C PHE A 234 3.33 16.92 -0.64
N THR A 235 4.21 17.87 -0.26
CA THR A 235 3.88 19.30 -0.25
C THR A 235 3.55 19.80 -1.65
N ILE A 236 4.30 19.37 -2.67
CA ILE A 236 4.01 19.69 -4.07
C ILE A 236 2.65 19.09 -4.47
N PHE A 237 2.38 17.82 -4.13
CA PHE A 237 1.12 17.17 -4.43
C PHE A 237 -0.08 17.85 -3.75
N ALA A 238 0.06 18.22 -2.48
CA ALA A 238 -0.94 18.99 -1.75
C ALA A 238 -1.17 20.38 -2.38
N SER A 239 -0.08 21.04 -2.82
CA SER A 239 -0.15 22.33 -3.52
C SER A 239 -0.90 22.22 -4.86
N MET A 240 -0.76 21.07 -5.56
CA MET A 240 -1.59 20.79 -6.74
C MET A 240 -3.08 20.71 -6.38
N GLY A 241 -3.44 20.11 -5.25
CA GLY A 241 -4.81 20.10 -4.73
C GLY A 241 -5.35 21.51 -4.47
N VAL A 242 -4.55 22.37 -3.85
CA VAL A 242 -4.89 23.79 -3.65
C VAL A 242 -5.04 24.52 -4.98
N ALA A 243 -4.13 24.31 -5.92
CA ALA A 243 -4.22 24.91 -7.26
C ALA A 243 -5.49 24.46 -8.01
N ALA A 244 -5.84 23.17 -7.92
CA ALA A 244 -7.09 22.64 -8.48
C ALA A 244 -8.32 23.26 -7.82
N PHE A 245 -8.31 23.45 -6.51
CA PHE A 245 -9.39 24.12 -5.79
C PHE A 245 -9.57 25.58 -6.26
N LEU A 246 -8.47 26.34 -6.33
CA LEU A 246 -8.52 27.74 -6.80
C LEU A 246 -8.98 27.83 -8.25
N TYR A 247 -8.47 26.96 -9.12
CA TYR A 247 -8.90 26.89 -10.52
C TYR A 247 -10.40 26.55 -10.63
N LYS A 248 -10.88 25.64 -9.79
CA LYS A 248 -12.30 25.32 -9.70
C LYS A 248 -13.13 26.54 -9.33
N LEU A 249 -12.75 27.34 -8.33
CA LEU A 249 -13.48 28.54 -7.92
C LEU A 249 -13.65 29.52 -9.10
N VAL A 250 -12.59 29.69 -9.90
CA VAL A 250 -12.65 30.52 -11.12
C VAL A 250 -13.58 29.89 -12.17
N SER A 251 -13.50 28.57 -12.37
CA SER A 251 -14.28 27.85 -13.38
C SER A 251 -15.79 27.81 -13.05
N VAL A 252 -16.15 27.76 -11.76
CA VAL A 252 -17.55 27.86 -11.32
C VAL A 252 -18.14 29.22 -11.71
N ARG A 253 -17.39 30.32 -11.51
CA ARG A 253 -17.83 31.67 -11.91
C ARG A 253 -18.03 31.79 -13.44
N ARG A 254 -17.37 30.95 -14.22
CA ARG A 254 -17.48 30.87 -15.68
C ARG A 254 -18.57 29.91 -16.17
N GLY A 255 -19.27 29.21 -15.26
CA GLY A 255 -20.28 28.21 -15.61
C GLY A 255 -19.76 26.91 -16.21
N LEU A 256 -18.43 26.66 -16.13
CA LEU A 256 -17.76 25.54 -16.79
C LEU A 256 -17.81 24.22 -15.96
N VAL A 257 -18.28 24.23 -14.73
CA VAL A 257 -18.14 23.08 -13.82
C VAL A 257 -19.47 22.61 -13.25
N GLY A 258 -19.78 21.34 -13.51
CA GLY A 258 -20.82 20.60 -12.78
C GLY A 258 -20.26 20.00 -11.48
N PHE A 259 -21.08 19.94 -10.42
CA PHE A 259 -20.69 19.39 -9.12
C PHE A 259 -20.94 17.89 -8.99
N LYS A 260 -21.81 17.31 -9.84
CA LYS A 260 -22.30 15.93 -9.69
C LYS A 260 -21.20 14.89 -9.84
N ILE A 261 -20.39 14.96 -10.88
CA ILE A 261 -19.33 13.97 -11.15
C ILE A 261 -18.18 14.09 -10.14
N PRO A 262 -17.66 15.29 -9.81
CA PRO A 262 -16.70 15.45 -8.72
C PRO A 262 -17.19 14.88 -7.39
N ALA A 263 -18.46 15.10 -7.04
CA ALA A 263 -19.06 14.57 -5.81
C ALA A 263 -19.16 13.04 -5.81
N ILE A 264 -19.50 12.42 -6.95
CA ILE A 264 -19.49 10.95 -7.08
C ILE A 264 -18.06 10.41 -6.90
N GLY A 265 -17.06 11.01 -7.52
CA GLY A 265 -15.65 10.61 -7.37
C GLY A 265 -15.17 10.70 -5.93
N ALA A 266 -15.46 11.82 -5.24
CA ALA A 266 -15.15 12.00 -3.83
C ALA A 266 -15.88 10.99 -2.93
N GLY A 267 -17.17 10.79 -3.16
CA GLY A 267 -17.97 9.80 -2.42
C GLY A 267 -17.46 8.37 -2.60
N LEU A 268 -16.97 8.04 -3.78
CA LEU A 268 -16.38 6.73 -4.07
C LEU A 268 -15.07 6.53 -3.30
N VAL A 269 -14.23 7.57 -3.17
CA VAL A 269 -13.00 7.51 -2.35
C VAL A 269 -13.36 7.30 -0.88
N VAL A 270 -14.31 8.07 -0.33
CA VAL A 270 -14.77 7.88 1.06
C VAL A 270 -15.31 6.47 1.28
N PHE A 271 -16.11 5.96 0.34
CA PHE A 271 -16.64 4.60 0.39
C PHE A 271 -15.51 3.56 0.39
N CYS A 272 -14.56 3.66 -0.54
CA CYS A 272 -13.45 2.71 -0.64
C CYS A 272 -12.55 2.71 0.59
N LEU A 273 -12.23 3.90 1.14
CA LEU A 273 -11.43 4.04 2.35
C LEU A 273 -12.16 3.51 3.59
N GLY A 274 -13.42 3.90 3.77
CA GLY A 274 -14.25 3.43 4.87
C GLY A 274 -14.47 1.90 4.85
N ALA A 275 -14.80 1.36 3.68
CA ALA A 275 -14.95 -0.08 3.49
C ALA A 275 -13.64 -0.84 3.70
N SER A 276 -12.52 -0.34 3.17
CA SER A 276 -11.19 -0.94 3.38
C SER A 276 -10.80 -0.95 4.87
N ARG A 277 -11.18 0.09 5.61
CA ARG A 277 -10.93 0.17 7.06
C ARG A 277 -11.79 -0.83 7.82
N PHE A 278 -13.06 -0.96 7.45
CA PHE A 278 -13.96 -1.95 8.02
C PHE A 278 -13.50 -3.39 7.74
N LEU A 279 -13.02 -3.67 6.53
CA LEU A 279 -12.49 -4.97 6.14
C LEU A 279 -11.16 -5.33 6.82
N ARG A 280 -10.52 -4.38 7.50
CA ARG A 280 -9.37 -4.60 8.38
C ARG A 280 -9.82 -4.87 9.81
N GLU A 281 -10.79 -5.71 10.00
CA GLU A 281 -11.42 -5.99 11.30
C GLU A 281 -10.46 -6.07 12.50
N PRO A 282 -9.35 -6.80 12.44
CA PRO A 282 -8.43 -6.87 13.58
C PRO A 282 -7.89 -5.49 13.99
N ARG A 283 -7.56 -4.63 13.02
CA ARG A 283 -7.04 -3.28 13.30
C ARG A 283 -8.04 -2.28 13.87
N LEU A 284 -9.33 -2.54 13.80
CA LEU A 284 -10.31 -1.69 14.49
C LEU A 284 -10.12 -1.74 16.01
N PHE A 285 -9.48 -2.78 16.49
CA PHE A 285 -9.26 -3.04 17.91
C PHE A 285 -7.78 -2.96 18.33
N GLU A 286 -6.85 -2.68 17.41
CA GLU A 286 -5.40 -2.54 17.68
C GLU A 286 -5.14 -1.58 18.86
N LEU A 287 -5.83 -0.44 18.88
CA LEU A 287 -5.74 0.57 19.93
C LEU A 287 -6.81 0.39 21.01
N TRP A 288 -7.43 -0.79 21.07
CA TRP A 288 -8.44 -1.01 22.10
C TRP A 288 -7.81 -1.08 23.48
N ASP A 289 -8.27 -0.19 24.35
CA ASP A 289 -8.04 -0.26 25.78
C ASP A 289 -9.01 -1.29 26.38
N PRO A 290 -8.52 -2.42 26.90
CA PRO A 290 -9.38 -3.46 27.47
C PRO A 290 -10.24 -2.99 28.66
N LEU A 291 -9.89 -1.90 29.32
CA LEU A 291 -10.68 -1.29 30.40
C LEU A 291 -11.88 -0.49 29.87
N GLY A 292 -11.86 -0.15 28.57
CA GLY A 292 -12.95 0.55 27.90
C GLY A 292 -13.86 -0.37 27.07
N PRO A 293 -15.08 0.09 26.73
CA PRO A 293 -15.97 -0.66 25.85
C PRO A 293 -15.36 -0.85 24.46
N ARG A 294 -15.39 -2.08 23.93
CA ARG A 294 -14.83 -2.43 22.63
C ARG A 294 -15.38 -1.56 21.48
N TRP A 295 -16.68 -1.25 21.50
CA TRP A 295 -17.31 -0.39 20.50
C TRP A 295 -16.72 1.03 20.47
N MET A 296 -16.21 1.53 21.60
CA MET A 296 -15.65 2.88 21.67
C MET A 296 -14.30 2.97 20.93
N SER A 297 -13.47 1.94 21.00
CA SER A 297 -12.26 1.85 20.18
C SER A 297 -12.58 1.80 18.70
N ALA A 298 -13.55 0.94 18.31
CA ALA A 298 -14.01 0.86 16.90
C ALA A 298 -14.55 2.22 16.43
N ALA A 299 -15.42 2.86 17.23
CA ALA A 299 -15.97 4.17 16.92
C ALA A 299 -14.88 5.25 16.79
N ARG A 300 -13.89 5.26 17.68
CA ARG A 300 -12.74 6.16 17.62
C ARG A 300 -11.94 5.95 16.35
N THR A 301 -11.59 4.71 16.03
CA THR A 301 -10.82 4.34 14.82
C THR A 301 -11.57 4.73 13.54
N LEU A 302 -12.88 4.46 13.48
CA LEU A 302 -13.72 4.85 12.35
C LEU A 302 -13.85 6.37 12.23
N LEU A 303 -14.04 7.09 13.33
CA LEU A 303 -14.18 8.56 13.32
C LEU A 303 -12.86 9.24 12.92
N GLN A 304 -11.73 8.85 13.54
CA GLN A 304 -10.42 9.37 13.18
C GLN A 304 -10.11 9.09 11.69
N GLY A 305 -10.44 7.89 11.24
CA GLY A 305 -10.31 7.53 9.86
C GLY A 305 -11.20 8.35 8.93
N ALA A 306 -12.48 8.52 9.27
CA ALA A 306 -13.40 9.31 8.46
C ALA A 306 -12.91 10.77 8.29
N ILE A 307 -12.35 11.37 9.36
CA ILE A 307 -11.74 12.71 9.28
C ILE A 307 -10.53 12.69 8.32
N GLY A 308 -9.66 11.67 8.42
CA GLY A 308 -8.52 11.51 7.51
C GLY A 308 -8.93 11.31 6.05
N ASP A 309 -10.06 10.64 5.80
CA ASP A 309 -10.58 10.37 4.46
C ASP A 309 -11.14 11.61 3.75
N LEU A 310 -11.49 12.66 4.51
CA LEU A 310 -12.00 13.90 3.93
C LEU A 310 -10.99 14.61 3.04
N LEU A 311 -9.70 14.57 3.39
CA LEU A 311 -8.67 15.24 2.61
C LEU A 311 -8.49 14.60 1.22
N PRO A 312 -8.23 13.29 1.05
CA PRO A 312 -8.15 12.68 -0.26
C PRO A 312 -9.46 12.79 -1.06
N ALA A 313 -10.61 12.71 -0.40
CA ALA A 313 -11.90 12.91 -1.06
C ALA A 313 -12.06 14.36 -1.59
N LEU A 314 -11.69 15.36 -0.80
CA LEU A 314 -11.68 16.76 -1.23
C LEU A 314 -10.70 16.98 -2.38
N MET A 315 -9.52 16.38 -2.33
CA MET A 315 -8.54 16.43 -3.41
C MET A 315 -9.12 15.86 -4.71
N VAL A 316 -9.73 14.67 -4.66
CA VAL A 316 -10.37 14.05 -5.83
C VAL A 316 -11.50 14.94 -6.36
N PHE A 317 -12.33 15.49 -5.48
CA PHE A 317 -13.37 16.43 -5.88
C PHE A 317 -12.78 17.63 -6.64
N CYS A 318 -11.70 18.23 -6.13
CA CYS A 318 -11.05 19.37 -6.77
C CYS A 318 -10.37 18.97 -8.08
N PHE A 319 -9.64 17.84 -8.11
CA PHE A 319 -8.97 17.36 -9.32
C PHE A 319 -9.96 17.06 -10.44
N VAL A 320 -11.04 16.33 -10.16
CA VAL A 320 -12.07 16.04 -11.18
C VAL A 320 -12.71 17.32 -11.69
N ALA A 321 -13.10 18.22 -10.79
CA ALA A 321 -13.76 19.46 -11.18
C ALA A 321 -12.85 20.39 -12.00
N ALA A 322 -11.58 20.52 -11.60
CA ALA A 322 -10.61 21.34 -12.33
C ALA A 322 -10.26 20.72 -13.69
N SER A 323 -10.08 19.40 -13.71
CA SER A 323 -9.75 18.68 -14.95
C SER A 323 -10.89 18.68 -15.95
N ASP A 324 -12.14 18.58 -15.49
CA ASP A 324 -13.31 18.70 -16.36
C ASP A 324 -13.36 20.07 -17.05
N ALA A 325 -13.02 21.15 -16.33
CA ALA A 325 -12.94 22.48 -16.92
C ALA A 325 -11.77 22.61 -17.91
N LEU A 326 -10.60 22.06 -17.56
CA LEU A 326 -9.43 22.04 -18.46
C LEU A 326 -9.70 21.21 -19.72
N ASP A 327 -10.41 20.09 -19.59
CA ASP A 327 -10.77 19.21 -20.71
C ASP A 327 -11.76 19.90 -21.68
N GLN A 328 -12.71 20.72 -21.18
CA GLN A 328 -13.63 21.46 -22.04
C GLN A 328 -12.93 22.49 -22.93
N GLU A 329 -11.81 23.03 -22.46
CA GLU A 329 -11.00 23.99 -23.21
C GLU A 329 -9.89 23.30 -24.04
N ALA A 330 -9.76 21.96 -23.95
CA ALA A 330 -8.74 21.20 -24.65
C ALA A 330 -9.26 20.68 -26.01
N PRO A 331 -8.41 20.61 -27.05
CA PRO A 331 -8.82 20.05 -28.34
C PRO A 331 -9.13 18.54 -28.29
N ARG A 332 -8.84 17.87 -27.18
CA ARG A 332 -9.10 16.46 -26.97
C ARG A 332 -9.56 16.21 -25.53
N HIS A 333 -10.75 15.65 -25.38
CA HIS A 333 -11.37 15.37 -24.09
C HIS A 333 -10.89 14.01 -23.53
N ARG A 334 -10.00 14.04 -22.54
CA ARG A 334 -9.41 12.85 -21.94
C ARG A 334 -10.18 12.31 -20.72
N GLY A 335 -11.16 13.04 -20.22
CA GLY A 335 -11.99 12.68 -19.07
C GLY A 335 -13.29 11.94 -19.40
N ILE A 336 -13.68 11.78 -20.68
CA ILE A 336 -15.00 11.25 -21.07
C ILE A 336 -15.21 9.82 -20.56
N ALA A 337 -14.25 8.92 -20.78
CA ALA A 337 -14.35 7.54 -20.33
C ALA A 337 -14.47 7.45 -18.80
N LEU A 338 -13.73 8.28 -18.06
CA LEU A 338 -13.81 8.39 -16.61
C LEU A 338 -15.18 8.88 -16.15
N ARG A 339 -15.73 9.92 -16.78
CA ARG A 339 -17.09 10.41 -16.48
C ARG A 339 -18.16 9.34 -16.69
N ASN A 340 -18.06 8.58 -17.77
CA ASN A 340 -18.99 7.48 -18.05
C ASN A 340 -18.83 6.35 -17.03
N PHE A 341 -17.60 6.02 -16.62
CA PHE A 341 -17.33 5.04 -15.57
C PHE A 341 -17.94 5.46 -14.23
N LEU A 342 -17.76 6.71 -13.79
CA LEU A 342 -18.32 7.25 -12.55
C LEU A 342 -19.87 7.34 -12.60
N ARG A 343 -20.47 7.48 -13.78
CA ARG A 343 -21.92 7.41 -14.00
C ARG A 343 -22.46 5.99 -14.10
N LEU A 344 -21.63 4.96 -13.85
CA LEU A 344 -21.96 3.53 -13.98
C LEU A 344 -22.40 3.12 -15.42
N ARG A 345 -22.02 3.89 -16.45
CA ARG A 345 -22.23 3.56 -17.86
C ARG A 345 -21.16 2.58 -18.36
N TRP A 346 -21.01 1.45 -17.68
CA TRP A 346 -19.97 0.46 -18.00
C TRP A 346 -20.24 -0.30 -19.30
N ASN A 347 -21.47 -0.26 -19.79
CA ASN A 347 -21.84 -0.77 -21.12
C ASN A 347 -21.29 0.07 -22.29
N SER A 348 -20.71 1.25 -22.04
CA SER A 348 -20.14 2.09 -23.08
C SER A 348 -18.84 1.50 -23.64
N VAL A 349 -18.63 1.67 -24.95
CA VAL A 349 -17.43 1.18 -25.65
C VAL A 349 -16.17 1.84 -25.16
N GLY A 350 -16.23 3.13 -24.84
CA GLY A 350 -15.10 3.90 -24.33
C GLY A 350 -14.60 3.32 -23.00
N VAL A 351 -15.52 3.03 -22.06
CA VAL A 351 -15.20 2.40 -20.78
C VAL A 351 -14.64 0.99 -20.97
N GLY A 352 -15.25 0.18 -21.85
CA GLY A 352 -14.75 -1.17 -22.15
C GLY A 352 -13.34 -1.16 -22.72
N HIS A 353 -13.04 -0.27 -23.69
CA HIS A 353 -11.69 -0.12 -24.24
C HIS A 353 -10.69 0.41 -23.20
N ALA A 354 -11.07 1.38 -22.38
CA ALA A 354 -10.21 1.89 -21.32
C ALA A 354 -9.87 0.79 -20.30
N SER A 355 -10.86 -0.04 -19.92
CA SER A 355 -10.66 -1.18 -19.03
C SER A 355 -9.68 -2.20 -19.59
N LEU A 356 -9.88 -2.63 -20.84
CA LEU A 356 -8.98 -3.61 -21.48
C LEU A 356 -7.55 -3.05 -21.63
N ARG A 357 -7.42 -1.80 -22.14
CA ARG A 357 -6.12 -1.15 -22.29
C ARG A 357 -5.45 -0.90 -20.94
N GLY A 358 -6.22 -0.45 -19.95
CA GLY A 358 -5.73 -0.25 -18.59
C GLY A 358 -5.16 -1.53 -18.00
N PHE A 359 -5.91 -2.63 -18.09
CA PHE A 359 -5.43 -3.94 -17.62
C PHE A 359 -4.14 -4.37 -18.30
N LEU A 360 -4.07 -4.33 -19.62
CA LEU A 360 -2.86 -4.69 -20.38
C LEU A 360 -1.69 -3.77 -20.08
N LEU A 361 -1.94 -2.47 -19.95
CA LEU A 361 -0.92 -1.49 -19.59
C LEU A 361 -0.41 -1.68 -18.16
N GLY A 362 -1.25 -2.16 -17.23
CA GLY A 362 -0.84 -2.53 -15.88
C GLY A 362 0.23 -3.62 -15.87
N TRP A 363 0.10 -4.62 -16.75
CA TRP A 363 1.13 -5.65 -16.93
C TRP A 363 2.41 -5.08 -17.53
N VAL A 364 2.30 -4.15 -18.48
CA VAL A 364 3.48 -3.45 -19.02
C VAL A 364 4.16 -2.62 -17.94
N ALA A 365 3.39 -1.91 -17.12
CA ALA A 365 3.90 -1.11 -16.02
C ALA A 365 4.64 -1.98 -14.97
N GLY A 366 4.06 -3.14 -14.61
CA GLY A 366 4.73 -4.12 -13.74
C GLY A 366 6.06 -4.60 -14.31
N GLY A 367 6.10 -4.92 -15.61
CA GLY A 367 7.34 -5.32 -16.29
C GLY A 367 8.39 -4.20 -16.35
N VAL A 368 7.98 -2.96 -16.62
CA VAL A 368 8.88 -1.78 -16.57
C VAL A 368 9.42 -1.57 -15.17
N LEU A 369 8.56 -1.66 -14.15
CA LEU A 369 8.96 -1.56 -12.75
C LEU A 369 9.99 -2.62 -12.39
N ALA A 370 9.74 -3.88 -12.74
CA ALA A 370 10.64 -4.99 -12.48
C ALA A 370 12.00 -4.82 -13.18
N LEU A 371 11.98 -4.48 -14.47
CA LEU A 371 13.21 -4.28 -15.26
C LEU A 371 14.03 -3.11 -14.74
N ALA A 372 13.39 -2.00 -14.41
CA ALA A 372 14.06 -0.82 -13.87
C ALA A 372 14.64 -1.11 -12.47
N THR A 373 13.91 -1.82 -11.61
CA THR A 373 14.40 -2.24 -10.29
C THR A 373 15.57 -3.20 -10.43
N TRP A 374 15.48 -4.17 -11.35
CA TRP A 374 16.59 -5.06 -11.66
C TRP A 374 17.81 -4.30 -12.17
N GLY A 375 17.61 -3.30 -13.05
CA GLY A 375 18.68 -2.42 -13.52
C GLY A 375 19.32 -1.65 -12.37
N MET A 376 18.53 -1.10 -11.46
CA MET A 376 19.02 -0.41 -10.26
C MET A 376 19.80 -1.34 -9.33
N SER A 377 19.39 -2.60 -9.17
CA SER A 377 20.13 -3.58 -8.35
C SER A 377 21.51 -3.94 -8.92
N ARG A 378 21.81 -3.55 -10.17
CA ARG A 378 23.15 -3.69 -10.77
C ARG A 378 24.09 -2.51 -10.48
N VAL A 379 23.57 -1.42 -9.96
CA VAL A 379 24.39 -0.30 -9.51
C VAL A 379 25.15 -0.73 -8.25
N PRO A 380 26.48 -0.61 -8.22
CA PRO A 380 27.27 -1.03 -7.05
C PRO A 380 26.78 -0.37 -5.77
N GLY A 381 26.51 -1.17 -4.74
CA GLY A 381 25.99 -0.71 -3.46
C GLY A 381 24.50 -0.34 -3.45
N ALA A 382 23.77 -0.51 -4.57
CA ALA A 382 22.32 -0.28 -4.56
C ALA A 382 21.56 -1.52 -4.07
N LEU A 383 20.61 -1.28 -3.18
CA LEU A 383 19.59 -2.22 -2.76
C LEU A 383 18.22 -1.62 -3.05
N VAL A 384 17.47 -2.22 -3.94
CA VAL A 384 16.10 -1.82 -4.27
C VAL A 384 15.25 -3.07 -4.38
N GLU A 385 14.22 -3.13 -3.56
CA GLU A 385 13.28 -4.25 -3.52
C GLU A 385 11.89 -3.80 -3.93
N LEU A 386 11.13 -4.72 -4.48
CA LEU A 386 9.72 -4.49 -4.81
C LEU A 386 8.77 -5.10 -3.77
N GLN A 387 9.29 -5.88 -2.82
CA GLN A 387 8.44 -6.56 -1.86
C GLN A 387 7.86 -5.56 -0.85
N PRO A 388 6.54 -5.40 -0.77
CA PRO A 388 5.91 -4.67 0.32
C PRO A 388 6.17 -5.41 1.63
N ARG A 389 6.42 -4.65 2.70
CA ARG A 389 6.58 -5.20 4.04
C ARG A 389 5.31 -4.93 4.83
N GLY A 390 4.82 -5.96 5.47
CA GLY A 390 3.64 -5.88 6.33
C GLY A 390 2.48 -6.76 5.90
N PHE A 391 1.88 -7.36 6.89
CA PHE A 391 0.78 -8.31 6.78
C PHE A 391 -0.44 -7.72 6.05
N PHE A 392 -0.69 -6.43 6.28
CA PHE A 392 -1.78 -5.69 5.66
C PHE A 392 -1.71 -5.65 4.14
N PHE A 393 -0.52 -5.41 3.57
CA PHE A 393 -0.38 -5.24 2.12
C PHE A 393 -0.64 -6.53 1.33
N TYR A 394 -0.64 -7.66 1.99
CA TYR A 394 -1.05 -8.94 1.40
C TYR A 394 -2.51 -9.28 1.67
N GLY A 395 -3.21 -8.46 2.44
CA GLY A 395 -4.59 -8.70 2.88
C GLY A 395 -4.74 -9.90 3.82
N LEU A 396 -3.63 -10.41 4.36
CA LEU A 396 -3.60 -11.63 5.19
C LEU A 396 -4.24 -11.44 6.57
N ASN A 397 -4.42 -10.19 6.99
CA ASN A 397 -5.12 -9.80 8.22
C ASN A 397 -6.60 -9.47 8.00
N SER A 398 -7.19 -9.90 6.90
CA SER A 398 -8.59 -9.66 6.56
C SER A 398 -9.30 -10.96 6.23
N SER A 399 -10.53 -11.12 6.70
CA SER A 399 -11.43 -12.21 6.28
C SER A 399 -11.82 -12.12 4.79
N HIS A 400 -11.65 -10.91 4.20
CA HIS A 400 -12.01 -10.65 2.80
C HIS A 400 -10.87 -9.95 2.02
N PRO A 401 -9.69 -10.59 1.90
CA PRO A 401 -8.48 -9.96 1.35
C PRO A 401 -8.66 -9.47 -0.09
N THR A 402 -9.42 -10.18 -0.91
CA THR A 402 -9.71 -9.77 -2.29
C THR A 402 -10.44 -8.43 -2.36
N LEU A 403 -11.49 -8.28 -1.56
CA LEU A 403 -12.27 -7.04 -1.53
C LEU A 403 -11.48 -5.89 -0.91
N LEU A 404 -10.75 -6.18 0.17
CA LEU A 404 -9.87 -5.21 0.83
C LEU A 404 -8.86 -4.63 -0.16
N LEU A 405 -8.07 -5.48 -0.82
CA LEU A 405 -7.03 -5.03 -1.76
C LEU A 405 -7.63 -4.31 -2.97
N ALA A 406 -8.75 -4.82 -3.49
CA ALA A 406 -9.42 -4.19 -4.63
C ALA A 406 -9.86 -2.75 -4.30
N LEU A 407 -10.53 -2.52 -3.19
CA LEU A 407 -11.02 -1.20 -2.79
C LEU A 407 -9.86 -0.26 -2.40
N PHE A 408 -8.90 -0.77 -1.65
CA PHE A 408 -7.77 0.02 -1.18
C PHE A 408 -6.90 0.54 -2.33
N PHE A 409 -6.50 -0.32 -3.27
CA PHE A 409 -5.67 0.10 -4.40
C PHE A 409 -6.45 0.87 -5.46
N PHE A 410 -7.76 0.62 -5.61
CA PHE A 410 -8.58 1.42 -6.50
C PHE A 410 -8.61 2.90 -6.08
N GLN A 411 -8.83 3.18 -4.79
CA GLN A 411 -8.87 4.57 -4.32
C GLN A 411 -7.51 5.27 -4.44
N ILE A 412 -6.38 4.57 -4.16
CA ILE A 412 -5.02 5.10 -4.35
C ILE A 412 -4.82 5.50 -5.82
N SER A 413 -5.07 4.55 -6.73
CA SER A 413 -4.95 4.79 -8.17
C SER A 413 -5.84 5.96 -8.64
N LEU A 414 -7.05 6.07 -8.08
CA LEU A 414 -7.95 7.16 -8.43
C LEU A 414 -7.40 8.52 -7.96
N VAL A 415 -6.98 8.64 -6.70
CA VAL A 415 -6.43 9.88 -6.13
C VAL A 415 -5.18 10.34 -6.88
N GLU A 416 -4.26 9.43 -7.11
CA GLU A 416 -2.96 9.74 -7.70
C GLU A 416 -3.07 10.06 -9.18
N GLU A 417 -3.80 9.26 -9.96
CA GLU A 417 -3.90 9.50 -11.39
C GLU A 417 -4.73 10.74 -11.73
N LEU A 418 -5.73 11.06 -10.92
CA LEU A 418 -6.48 12.30 -11.08
C LEU A 418 -5.62 13.52 -10.76
N GLY A 419 -4.75 13.45 -9.76
CA GLY A 419 -3.83 14.53 -9.42
C GLY A 419 -2.71 14.68 -10.44
N TYR A 420 -1.90 13.64 -10.62
CA TYR A 420 -0.69 13.73 -11.42
C TYR A 420 -0.95 13.81 -12.93
N ARG A 421 -1.91 13.04 -13.45
CA ARG A 421 -2.12 12.93 -14.90
C ARG A 421 -3.29 13.79 -15.36
N HIS A 422 -4.47 13.57 -14.77
CA HIS A 422 -5.66 14.28 -15.25
C HIS A 422 -5.60 15.78 -14.95
N PHE A 423 -5.22 16.20 -13.74
CA PHE A 423 -5.10 17.61 -13.40
C PHE A 423 -3.77 18.21 -13.85
N ALA A 424 -2.63 17.77 -13.31
CA ALA A 424 -1.34 18.39 -13.59
C ALA A 424 -0.92 18.21 -15.05
N GLY A 425 -1.16 17.02 -15.65
CA GLY A 425 -0.89 16.78 -17.06
C GLY A 425 -1.67 17.73 -17.98
N ASN A 426 -2.99 17.92 -17.78
CA ASN A 426 -3.79 18.86 -18.54
C ASN A 426 -3.36 20.32 -18.30
N ALA A 427 -3.06 20.69 -17.05
CA ALA A 427 -2.58 22.04 -16.72
C ALA A 427 -1.27 22.39 -17.46
N ILE A 428 -0.30 21.45 -17.47
CA ILE A 428 0.97 21.61 -18.17
C ILE A 428 0.78 21.72 -19.68
N LEU A 429 -0.13 20.91 -20.27
CA LEU A 429 -0.48 21.00 -21.69
C LEU A 429 -1.11 22.35 -22.03
N ARG A 430 -1.98 22.86 -21.16
CA ARG A 430 -2.61 24.19 -21.33
C ARG A 430 -1.59 25.32 -21.24
N LEU A 431 -0.58 25.20 -20.37
CA LEU A 431 0.53 26.18 -20.29
C LEU A 431 1.45 26.16 -21.53
N GLY A 432 1.23 25.26 -22.49
CA GLY A 432 2.02 25.16 -23.71
C GLY A 432 3.39 24.51 -23.53
N LEU A 433 3.68 23.91 -22.36
CA LEU A 433 5.00 23.32 -22.06
C LEU A 433 5.26 21.99 -22.81
N GLY A 434 4.29 21.50 -23.57
CA GLY A 434 4.42 20.36 -24.45
C GLY A 434 4.16 18.99 -23.77
N ARG A 435 4.05 17.94 -24.61
CA ARG A 435 3.62 16.61 -24.17
C ARG A 435 4.62 15.92 -23.24
N TRP A 436 5.91 16.11 -23.51
CA TRP A 436 6.94 15.49 -22.68
C TRP A 436 7.01 16.11 -21.29
N ALA A 437 6.85 17.42 -21.16
CA ALA A 437 6.76 18.05 -19.86
C ALA A 437 5.53 17.55 -19.08
N ALA A 438 4.38 17.41 -19.75
CA ALA A 438 3.17 16.89 -19.14
C ALA A 438 3.28 15.41 -18.70
N ALA A 439 4.11 14.61 -19.35
CA ALA A 439 4.37 13.23 -18.94
C ALA A 439 5.44 13.15 -17.84
N CYS A 440 6.55 13.89 -17.96
CA CYS A 440 7.74 13.71 -17.12
C CYS A 440 7.68 14.48 -15.80
N LEU A 441 7.19 15.74 -15.77
CA LEU A 441 7.22 16.54 -14.54
C LEU A 441 6.35 15.96 -13.42
N PRO A 442 5.08 15.57 -13.66
CA PRO A 442 4.29 14.90 -12.64
C PRO A 442 4.85 13.53 -12.25
N ALA A 443 5.49 12.81 -13.19
CA ALA A 443 6.11 11.52 -12.92
C ALA A 443 7.31 11.61 -11.97
N LEU A 444 8.11 12.68 -12.06
CA LEU A 444 9.21 12.93 -11.12
C LEU A 444 8.71 13.17 -9.70
N VAL A 445 7.64 13.98 -9.55
CA VAL A 445 7.01 14.20 -8.24
C VAL A 445 6.43 12.89 -7.70
N TYR A 446 5.77 12.13 -8.56
CA TYR A 446 5.22 10.81 -8.24
C TYR A 446 6.31 9.85 -7.74
N GLY A 447 7.44 9.75 -8.45
CA GLY A 447 8.58 8.94 -8.00
C GLY A 447 9.16 9.41 -6.67
N ALA A 448 9.27 10.73 -6.47
CA ALA A 448 9.82 11.31 -5.24
C ALA A 448 8.91 11.08 -4.01
N VAL A 449 7.58 11.06 -4.19
CA VAL A 449 6.64 10.69 -3.10
C VAL A 449 6.91 9.28 -2.58
N HIS A 450 7.38 8.37 -3.42
CA HIS A 450 7.65 6.97 -3.08
C HIS A 450 9.09 6.71 -2.60
N CYS A 451 9.92 7.73 -2.37
CA CYS A 451 11.29 7.48 -1.93
C CYS A 451 11.40 7.11 -0.45
N GLY A 452 10.59 7.73 0.40
CA GLY A 452 10.58 7.46 1.84
C GLY A 452 9.36 6.63 2.22
N GLU A 453 9.55 5.58 3.00
CA GLU A 453 8.61 4.49 3.01
C GLU A 453 7.98 4.20 4.35
N SER A 454 6.67 4.10 4.35
CA SER A 454 5.93 3.41 5.41
C SER A 454 5.53 1.96 5.04
N PHE A 455 5.59 1.56 3.77
CA PHE A 455 5.09 0.25 3.32
C PHE A 455 5.96 -0.49 2.29
N LEU A 456 6.98 0.15 1.71
CA LEU A 456 8.00 -0.53 0.91
C LEU A 456 9.33 -0.54 1.66
N PRO A 457 10.24 -1.49 1.42
CA PRO A 457 11.53 -1.55 2.09
C PRO A 457 12.39 -0.31 1.80
N PRO A 458 13.25 0.14 2.73
CA PRO A 458 14.16 1.22 2.45
C PRO A 458 15.02 0.91 1.23
N ALA A 459 15.15 1.88 0.31
CA ALA A 459 16.07 1.78 -0.82
C ALA A 459 17.43 2.39 -0.47
N ASP A 460 18.51 1.82 -1.00
CA ASP A 460 19.83 2.42 -0.87
C ASP A 460 20.59 2.35 -2.20
N PRO A 461 21.10 3.48 -2.68
CA PRO A 461 20.90 4.81 -2.11
C PRO A 461 19.42 5.23 -2.13
N TRP A 462 19.00 6.11 -1.24
CA TRP A 462 17.60 6.51 -1.05
C TRP A 462 16.86 6.92 -2.35
N TRP A 463 17.57 7.49 -3.32
CA TRP A 463 17.01 7.89 -4.60
C TRP A 463 16.79 6.72 -5.58
N ALA A 464 17.34 5.55 -5.29
CA ALA A 464 17.32 4.42 -6.23
C ALA A 464 15.89 3.94 -6.55
N ARG A 465 14.94 4.10 -5.62
CA ARG A 465 13.52 3.79 -5.87
C ARG A 465 12.81 4.83 -6.73
N ILE A 466 13.25 6.09 -6.67
CA ILE A 466 12.66 7.17 -7.47
C ILE A 466 12.72 6.82 -8.95
N VAL A 467 13.81 6.22 -9.42
CA VAL A 467 14.04 5.92 -10.85
C VAL A 467 12.98 4.96 -11.41
N PRO A 468 12.79 3.73 -10.89
CA PRO A 468 11.81 2.78 -11.42
C PRO A 468 10.38 3.34 -11.37
N ILE A 469 9.99 4.02 -10.28
CA ILE A 469 8.65 4.56 -10.14
C ILE A 469 8.42 5.76 -11.07
N THR A 470 9.44 6.61 -11.27
CA THR A 470 9.36 7.69 -12.26
C THR A 470 9.19 7.15 -13.68
N LEU A 471 9.89 6.08 -14.06
CA LEU A 471 9.74 5.45 -15.38
C LEU A 471 8.32 4.93 -15.60
N VAL A 472 7.73 4.27 -14.62
CA VAL A 472 6.31 3.87 -14.66
C VAL A 472 5.42 5.11 -14.74
N GLY A 473 5.73 6.14 -13.97
CA GLY A 473 5.02 7.41 -14.00
C GLY A 473 5.02 8.09 -15.37
N ILE A 474 6.15 8.05 -16.10
CA ILE A 474 6.28 8.56 -17.47
C ILE A 474 5.44 7.71 -18.44
N LEU A 475 5.45 6.38 -18.30
CA LEU A 475 4.62 5.49 -19.09
C LEU A 475 3.13 5.84 -18.92
N TRP A 476 2.66 6.04 -17.69
CA TRP A 476 1.27 6.46 -17.43
C TRP A 476 0.97 7.87 -17.94
N GLY A 477 1.92 8.82 -17.81
CA GLY A 477 1.79 10.15 -18.41
C GLY A 477 1.66 10.10 -19.94
N TRP A 478 2.46 9.27 -20.60
CA TRP A 478 2.33 9.02 -22.04
C TRP A 478 0.97 8.38 -22.39
N ALA A 479 0.53 7.39 -21.62
CA ALA A 479 -0.74 6.71 -21.83
C ALA A 479 -1.93 7.66 -21.66
N PHE A 480 -1.90 8.56 -20.66
CA PHE A 480 -2.87 9.62 -20.47
C PHE A 480 -2.99 10.53 -21.70
N ILE A 481 -1.83 10.98 -22.22
CA ILE A 481 -1.80 11.85 -23.41
C ILE A 481 -2.31 11.12 -24.65
N ARG A 482 -1.99 9.82 -24.76
CA ARG A 482 -2.32 8.99 -25.95
C ARG A 482 -3.76 8.52 -25.94
N TRP A 483 -4.31 8.19 -24.78
CA TRP A 483 -5.64 7.61 -24.60
C TRP A 483 -6.51 8.52 -23.72
N ASP A 484 -6.63 8.19 -22.42
CA ASP A 484 -7.55 8.86 -21.50
C ASP A 484 -7.18 8.60 -20.02
N ALA A 485 -7.85 9.33 -19.11
CA ALA A 485 -7.63 9.23 -17.67
C ALA A 485 -8.07 7.87 -17.08
N LEU A 486 -9.18 7.29 -17.56
CA LEU A 486 -9.68 6.02 -17.03
C LEU A 486 -8.71 4.88 -17.35
N THR A 487 -8.13 4.86 -18.56
CA THR A 487 -7.11 3.88 -18.94
C THR A 487 -5.95 3.86 -17.95
N VAL A 488 -5.51 5.04 -17.50
CA VAL A 488 -4.38 5.15 -16.56
C VAL A 488 -4.78 4.76 -15.15
N VAL A 489 -5.93 5.19 -14.65
CA VAL A 489 -6.47 4.76 -13.33
C VAL A 489 -6.55 3.23 -13.26
N LEU A 490 -7.14 2.59 -14.29
CA LEU A 490 -7.30 1.14 -14.32
C LEU A 490 -5.97 0.42 -14.54
N SER A 491 -4.98 1.05 -15.20
CA SER A 491 -3.63 0.52 -15.34
C SER A 491 -2.87 0.51 -14.01
N HIS A 492 -2.92 1.61 -13.28
CA HIS A 492 -2.32 1.71 -11.96
C HIS A 492 -2.93 0.68 -11.03
N TRP A 493 -4.26 0.64 -10.95
CA TRP A 493 -4.99 -0.34 -10.15
C TRP A 493 -4.61 -1.79 -10.49
N ALA A 494 -4.56 -2.15 -11.78
CA ALA A 494 -4.16 -3.49 -12.21
C ALA A 494 -2.71 -3.82 -11.85
N CYS A 495 -1.79 -2.85 -11.96
CA CYS A 495 -0.38 -3.01 -11.56
C CYS A 495 -0.26 -3.32 -10.07
N ASP A 496 -0.93 -2.55 -9.21
CA ASP A 496 -0.91 -2.75 -7.77
C ASP A 496 -1.55 -4.08 -7.36
N LEU A 497 -2.73 -4.40 -7.91
CA LEU A 497 -3.36 -5.69 -7.62
C LEU A 497 -2.47 -6.87 -7.99
N PHE A 498 -1.73 -6.77 -9.08
CA PHE A 498 -0.79 -7.80 -9.48
C PHE A 498 0.40 -7.89 -8.51
N LEU A 499 0.99 -6.74 -8.18
CA LEU A 499 2.13 -6.64 -7.26
C LEU A 499 1.79 -7.20 -5.86
N PHE A 500 0.66 -6.79 -5.30
CA PHE A 500 0.28 -7.11 -3.92
C PHE A 500 -0.47 -8.44 -3.74
N ASN A 501 -0.90 -9.12 -4.82
CA ASN A 501 -1.43 -10.48 -4.74
C ASN A 501 -0.39 -11.59 -4.95
N ARG A 502 0.89 -11.26 -5.12
CA ARG A 502 1.92 -12.26 -5.43
C ARG A 502 2.00 -13.39 -4.41
N THR A 503 2.11 -13.09 -3.13
CA THR A 503 2.16 -14.08 -2.04
C THR A 503 0.94 -15.01 -2.06
N ARG A 504 -0.23 -14.45 -2.34
CA ARG A 504 -1.49 -15.22 -2.43
C ARG A 504 -1.56 -16.11 -3.68
N ILE A 505 -0.99 -15.68 -4.80
CA ILE A 505 -0.87 -16.50 -6.02
C ILE A 505 0.04 -17.71 -5.78
N LEU A 506 1.08 -17.54 -4.98
CA LEU A 506 2.04 -18.58 -4.65
C LEU A 506 1.62 -19.45 -3.45
N SER A 507 0.48 -19.16 -2.81
CA SER A 507 -0.06 -19.95 -1.71
C SER A 507 -0.34 -21.39 -2.13
N ASP A 508 -0.13 -22.34 -1.24
CA ASP A 508 -0.48 -23.76 -1.44
C ASP A 508 -1.99 -23.99 -1.42
N ASP A 509 -2.76 -23.10 -0.76
CA ASP A 509 -4.22 -23.17 -0.74
C ASP A 509 -4.82 -22.76 -2.10
N PRO A 510 -5.56 -23.67 -2.78
CA PRO A 510 -6.18 -23.39 -4.08
C PRO A 510 -7.20 -22.24 -4.05
N TRP A 511 -7.92 -22.05 -2.95
CA TRP A 511 -8.92 -21.00 -2.82
C TRP A 511 -8.28 -19.63 -2.69
N THR A 512 -7.20 -19.53 -1.94
CA THR A 512 -6.36 -18.32 -1.84
C THR A 512 -5.80 -17.94 -3.22
N ARG A 513 -5.26 -18.90 -3.96
CA ARG A 513 -4.80 -18.68 -5.36
C ARG A 513 -5.90 -18.20 -6.27
N LEU A 514 -7.05 -18.89 -6.28
CA LEU A 514 -8.19 -18.53 -7.12
C LEU A 514 -8.70 -17.12 -6.80
N SER A 515 -8.82 -16.79 -5.51
CA SER A 515 -9.27 -15.47 -5.06
C SER A 515 -8.27 -14.36 -5.44
N ALA A 516 -6.96 -14.64 -5.43
CA ALA A 516 -5.93 -13.71 -5.87
C ALA A 516 -6.00 -13.44 -7.38
N VAL A 517 -6.17 -14.49 -8.19
CA VAL A 517 -6.37 -14.35 -9.65
C VAL A 517 -7.65 -13.56 -9.94
N GLY A 518 -8.74 -13.85 -9.21
CA GLY A 518 -9.99 -13.09 -9.29
C GLY A 518 -9.80 -11.61 -8.95
N CYS A 519 -9.02 -11.31 -7.90
CA CYS A 519 -8.69 -9.95 -7.50
C CYS A 519 -7.98 -9.18 -8.62
N ILE A 520 -6.97 -9.77 -9.22
CA ILE A 520 -6.21 -9.17 -10.33
C ILE A 520 -7.10 -8.91 -11.56
N ALA A 521 -8.11 -9.75 -11.78
CA ALA A 521 -9.02 -9.61 -12.92
C ALA A 521 -10.11 -8.54 -12.74
N ILE A 522 -10.32 -8.00 -11.52
CA ILE A 522 -11.37 -7.01 -11.24
C ILE A 522 -11.34 -5.79 -12.20
N PRO A 523 -10.17 -5.21 -12.58
CA PRO A 523 -10.13 -4.09 -13.52
C PRO A 523 -10.69 -4.41 -14.91
N LEU A 524 -10.89 -5.69 -15.25
CA LEU A 524 -11.55 -6.13 -16.51
C LEU A 524 -13.08 -6.14 -16.43
N LEU A 525 -13.69 -6.00 -15.25
CA LEU A 525 -15.15 -6.04 -15.11
C LEU A 525 -15.89 -5.06 -16.04
N PRO A 526 -15.47 -3.79 -16.20
CA PRO A 526 -16.14 -2.87 -17.12
C PRO A 526 -16.05 -3.33 -18.58
N ALA A 527 -14.94 -3.94 -18.99
CA ALA A 527 -14.81 -4.53 -20.34
C ALA A 527 -15.74 -5.73 -20.53
N ALA A 528 -15.82 -6.61 -19.52
CA ALA A 528 -16.71 -7.76 -19.55
C ALA A 528 -18.19 -7.32 -19.64
N VAL A 529 -18.59 -6.30 -18.87
CA VAL A 529 -19.94 -5.71 -18.94
C VAL A 529 -20.21 -5.14 -20.34
N ALA A 530 -19.29 -4.37 -20.92
CA ALA A 530 -19.45 -3.79 -22.25
C ALA A 530 -19.59 -4.87 -23.34
N ILE A 531 -18.82 -5.96 -23.26
CA ILE A 531 -18.88 -7.09 -24.19
C ILE A 531 -20.20 -7.84 -24.04
N ALA A 532 -20.58 -8.17 -22.80
CA ALA A 532 -21.84 -8.90 -22.51
C ALA A 532 -23.05 -8.10 -22.98
N TRP A 533 -23.07 -6.79 -22.73
CA TRP A 533 -24.13 -5.90 -23.17
C TRP A 533 -24.28 -5.91 -24.70
N ARG A 534 -23.19 -5.79 -25.45
CA ARG A 534 -23.20 -5.83 -26.92
C ARG A 534 -23.63 -7.19 -27.46
N ALA A 535 -23.18 -8.29 -26.85
CA ALA A 535 -23.63 -9.63 -27.23
C ALA A 535 -25.15 -9.75 -27.04
N TRP A 536 -25.68 -9.25 -25.93
CA TRP A 536 -27.11 -9.24 -25.64
C TRP A 536 -27.91 -8.35 -26.63
N GLU A 537 -27.41 -7.17 -26.99
CA GLU A 537 -28.03 -6.30 -28.00
C GLU A 537 -28.12 -6.99 -29.39
N ARG A 538 -27.06 -7.67 -29.80
CA ARG A 538 -27.04 -8.47 -31.05
C ARG A 538 -28.05 -9.62 -31.01
N LEU A 539 -28.14 -10.34 -29.90
CA LEU A 539 -29.11 -11.44 -29.73
C LEU A 539 -30.57 -10.97 -29.79
N ARG A 540 -30.84 -9.74 -29.34
CA ARG A 540 -32.18 -9.11 -29.41
C ARG A 540 -32.56 -8.60 -30.81
N LYS A 541 -31.71 -8.80 -31.83
CA LYS A 541 -31.93 -8.32 -33.21
C LYS A 541 -32.28 -6.81 -33.26
N ARG A 542 -31.85 -6.03 -32.28
CA ARG A 542 -31.90 -4.57 -32.39
C ARG A 542 -30.91 -4.15 -33.47
N PRO A 543 -31.28 -3.22 -34.42
CA PRO A 543 -30.31 -2.58 -35.28
C PRO A 543 -29.17 -2.07 -34.39
N ASP A 544 -27.92 -2.24 -34.86
CA ASP A 544 -26.78 -1.68 -34.13
C ASP A 544 -27.16 -0.26 -33.73
N PRO A 545 -27.12 0.11 -32.44
CA PRO A 545 -27.22 1.51 -32.10
C PRO A 545 -26.14 2.18 -32.96
N GLU A 546 -26.51 3.26 -33.62
CA GLU A 546 -25.56 4.03 -34.44
C GLU A 546 -24.20 4.00 -33.75
N PRO A 547 -23.09 3.70 -34.46
CA PRO A 547 -21.78 3.55 -33.86
C PRO A 547 -21.67 4.71 -32.90
N TRP A 548 -21.66 4.41 -31.58
CA TRP A 548 -21.77 5.37 -30.49
C TRP A 548 -20.89 6.53 -30.90
N GLY A 549 -21.51 7.37 -31.71
CA GLY A 549 -20.89 8.53 -32.27
C GLY A 549 -20.31 9.22 -31.08
N GLU A 550 -19.10 9.55 -31.16
CA GLU A 550 -18.42 10.43 -30.29
C GLU A 550 -19.47 11.32 -29.63
N ASP A 551 -19.97 10.84 -28.52
CA ASP A 551 -20.99 11.39 -27.61
C ASP A 551 -22.02 12.35 -28.24
N SER A 552 -23.21 11.84 -28.50
CA SER A 552 -24.39 12.68 -28.79
C SER A 552 -24.73 13.67 -27.63
N ASP A 553 -24.10 13.50 -26.46
CA ASP A 553 -24.17 14.54 -25.41
C ASP A 553 -23.26 15.75 -25.70
N LEU A 554 -22.44 15.68 -26.77
CA LEU A 554 -21.71 16.81 -27.36
C LEU A 554 -22.34 17.28 -28.68
N ALA A 555 -23.47 16.70 -29.12
CA ALA A 555 -24.18 17.12 -30.34
C ALA A 555 -24.71 18.55 -30.32
N GLY A 556 -24.45 19.32 -29.28
CA GLY A 556 -24.59 20.78 -29.27
C GLY A 556 -23.29 21.53 -29.57
N PHE A 557 -22.18 20.83 -29.78
CA PHE A 557 -20.90 21.46 -30.10
C PHE A 557 -20.49 21.06 -31.52
N ASP A 558 -20.94 21.81 -32.48
CA ASP A 558 -20.47 21.77 -33.86
C ASP A 558 -19.00 22.26 -33.86
N PRO A 559 -17.99 21.35 -34.12
CA PRO A 559 -16.60 21.77 -34.19
C PRO A 559 -16.29 22.70 -35.38
N GLY A 560 -17.26 22.95 -36.23
CA GLY A 560 -17.17 23.88 -37.39
C GLY A 560 -17.67 25.30 -37.11
N THR A 561 -18.37 25.54 -35.99
CA THR A 561 -18.64 26.88 -35.54
C THR A 561 -17.47 27.38 -34.71
N GLU A 562 -16.57 28.13 -35.32
CA GLU A 562 -15.69 29.01 -34.59
C GLU A 562 -16.51 29.76 -33.52
N PRO A 563 -16.07 29.81 -32.25
CA PRO A 563 -16.71 30.66 -31.29
C PRO A 563 -16.62 32.09 -31.87
N VAL A 564 -17.77 32.63 -32.30
CA VAL A 564 -17.88 34.05 -32.56
C VAL A 564 -17.51 34.68 -31.22
N LEU A 565 -16.26 35.11 -31.11
CA LEU A 565 -15.84 36.05 -30.07
C LEU A 565 -16.87 37.19 -30.18
N ALA A 566 -17.77 37.28 -29.20
CA ALA A 566 -18.63 38.42 -29.04
C ALA A 566 -17.69 39.61 -28.99
N THR A 567 -17.60 40.29 -30.14
CA THR A 567 -17.00 41.62 -30.22
C THR A 567 -17.79 42.44 -29.24
N THR A 568 -17.18 42.82 -28.16
CA THR A 568 -17.64 43.91 -27.30
C THR A 568 -17.98 45.08 -28.23
N PRO A 569 -19.20 45.62 -28.17
CA PRO A 569 -19.50 46.87 -28.91
C PRO A 569 -18.48 47.91 -28.42
N GLY A 570 -17.72 48.42 -29.36
CA GLY A 570 -16.83 49.55 -29.10
C GLY A 570 -17.66 50.74 -28.60
N PRO A 571 -17.07 51.62 -27.80
CA PRO A 571 -17.75 52.84 -27.36
C PRO A 571 -18.12 53.66 -28.60
N ASP A 572 -19.40 54.05 -28.66
CA ASP A 572 -19.96 54.91 -29.68
C ASP A 572 -19.03 56.10 -29.96
N ASP A 573 -18.69 56.24 -31.21
CA ASP A 573 -17.99 57.42 -31.75
C ASP A 573 -19.00 58.57 -31.94
N PRO A 574 -18.92 59.64 -31.16
CA PRO A 574 -19.87 60.76 -31.31
C PRO A 574 -19.29 61.83 -32.26
N THR A 575 -19.41 61.60 -33.57
CA THR A 575 -19.20 62.68 -34.53
C THR A 575 -20.10 62.47 -35.74
N GLU A 576 -21.22 63.12 -35.72
CA GLU A 576 -21.84 63.77 -36.87
C GLU A 576 -23.22 64.27 -36.53
N GLU A 577 -23.30 65.47 -35.89
CA GLU A 577 -24.45 66.37 -36.00
C GLU A 577 -24.05 67.78 -35.60
N SER A 578 -23.52 68.51 -36.57
CA SER A 578 -23.57 69.95 -36.55
C SER A 578 -23.32 70.51 -37.95
N ARG A 579 -24.34 70.48 -38.78
CA ARG A 579 -24.51 71.43 -39.89
C ARG A 579 -25.99 71.50 -40.27
N ALA A 580 -26.68 72.37 -39.63
CA ALA A 580 -27.73 73.29 -40.24
C ALA A 580 -28.18 74.23 -39.15
#